data_50843e12cbb9c9f93ec1483e7500830c
#
_entry.id   50843e12cbb9c9f93ec1483e7500830c
#
_cell.length_a   1.000
_cell.length_b   1.000
_cell.length_c   1.000
_cell.angle_alpha   90.00
_cell.angle_beta   90.00
_cell.angle_gamma   90.00
#
_symmetry.space_group_name_H-M   'P 1'
#
loop_
_entity.id
_entity.type
_entity.pdbx_description
1 polymer ?
#
loop_
_entity_poly.entity_id
_entity_poly.type
_entity_poly.pdbx_seq_one_letter_code
_entity_poly.pdbx_strand_id
1 'polypeptide(L)'
;MDTITIRKGLLTNFFEGYDAAETLWDQVATKVPSTAASEDYGWLGSVPRLREMDGERIPQKLMEYTYTLKNKEFEASIEVRHADLKDDQTGKYGPLVRSIGESAKTYPDELVFGSLLPNGFTNLAYDGQYFFDTDHPVGNTGSTFSNKGTAALDATSFNVARVALLKAKDDFGRPVNQGADLRLIIPVDLLSAAEALLEAEFLAGGANNVNYKKASIVVSPWLTDTNNWYLINAQGVIKPFIVQEREFIPFEALEEGSSENWWRKKNYYGTYWRGNAGYGLFQKAYGALVA
;
A
#
# COMPACT_ATOMS: atom_id res chain seq x y z
N MET A 1 16.25 -39.14 0.15
CA MET A 1 16.15 -38.08 1.16
C MET A 1 14.82 -38.24 1.87
N ASP A 2 14.78 -38.07 3.17
CA ASP A 2 13.53 -38.17 3.95
C ASP A 2 12.60 -36.99 3.66
N THR A 3 11.28 -37.23 3.58
CA THR A 3 10.26 -36.19 3.28
C THR A 3 10.34 -34.99 4.26
N ILE A 4 10.65 -35.28 5.53
CA ILE A 4 10.83 -34.26 6.57
C ILE A 4 12.02 -33.32 6.25
N THR A 5 13.12 -33.89 5.76
CA THR A 5 14.31 -33.10 5.38
C THR A 5 14.03 -32.23 4.16
N ILE A 6 13.31 -32.77 3.17
CA ILE A 6 12.88 -32.01 1.97
C ILE A 6 11.98 -30.87 2.36
N ARG A 7 10.96 -31.11 3.20
CA ARG A 7 10.05 -30.07 3.69
C ARG A 7 10.78 -28.95 4.41
N LYS A 8 11.74 -29.28 5.29
CA LYS A 8 12.57 -28.28 5.98
C LYS A 8 13.38 -27.45 4.99
N GLY A 9 13.95 -28.08 3.99
CA GLY A 9 14.68 -27.37 2.93
C GLY A 9 13.80 -26.42 2.13
N LEU A 10 12.59 -26.84 1.75
CA LEU A 10 11.61 -25.99 1.05
C LEU A 10 11.14 -24.82 1.93
N LEU A 11 10.86 -25.09 3.21
CA LEU A 11 10.51 -24.04 4.18
C LEU A 11 11.62 -23.00 4.32
N THR A 12 12.88 -23.43 4.39
CA THR A 12 14.03 -22.53 4.43
C THR A 12 14.10 -21.67 3.16
N ASN A 13 13.94 -22.29 1.98
CA ASN A 13 13.90 -21.55 0.71
C ASN A 13 12.76 -20.54 0.65
N PHE A 14 11.57 -20.87 1.19
CA PHE A 14 10.47 -19.93 1.27
C PHE A 14 10.86 -18.67 2.06
N PHE A 15 11.39 -18.86 3.28
CA PHE A 15 11.78 -17.73 4.11
C PHE A 15 12.97 -16.96 3.55
N GLU A 16 13.92 -17.60 2.89
CA GLU A 16 14.98 -16.88 2.17
C GLU A 16 14.42 -15.93 1.11
N GLY A 17 13.42 -16.36 0.35
CA GLY A 17 12.75 -15.49 -0.62
C GLY A 17 11.93 -14.41 0.07
N TYR A 18 11.14 -14.78 1.06
CA TYR A 18 10.30 -13.85 1.81
C TYR A 18 11.12 -12.74 2.48
N ASP A 19 12.22 -13.08 3.17
CA ASP A 19 13.03 -12.12 3.90
C ASP A 19 13.87 -11.23 2.99
N ALA A 20 14.29 -11.76 1.82
CA ALA A 20 15.07 -11.01 0.84
C ALA A 20 14.22 -10.00 0.04
N ALA A 21 12.90 -10.20 -0.05
CA ALA A 21 12.03 -9.32 -0.81
C ALA A 21 11.86 -7.96 -0.13
N GLU A 22 12.03 -6.88 -0.88
CA GLU A 22 11.75 -5.52 -0.43
C GLU A 22 10.32 -5.13 -0.77
N THR A 23 9.68 -4.35 0.10
CA THR A 23 8.31 -3.86 -0.06
C THR A 23 8.28 -2.35 -0.14
N LEU A 24 7.32 -1.83 -0.88
CA LEU A 24 7.10 -0.39 -1.03
C LEU A 24 5.84 0.08 -0.31
N TRP A 25 4.86 -0.80 -0.12
CA TRP A 25 3.55 -0.47 0.44
C TRP A 25 3.64 0.08 1.87
N ASP A 26 4.56 -0.40 2.67
CA ASP A 26 4.78 0.04 4.05
C ASP A 26 5.21 1.50 4.15
N GLN A 27 5.76 2.07 3.07
CA GLN A 27 6.08 3.49 2.99
C GLN A 27 4.82 4.37 2.93
N VAL A 28 3.72 3.88 2.38
CA VAL A 28 2.50 4.66 2.07
C VAL A 28 1.23 4.14 2.72
N ALA A 29 1.26 2.93 3.30
CA ALA A 29 0.13 2.30 3.96
C ALA A 29 0.42 1.99 5.43
N THR A 30 -0.64 1.92 6.23
CA THR A 30 -0.59 1.47 7.63
C THR A 30 -1.09 0.04 7.69
N LYS A 31 -0.30 -0.86 8.31
CA LYS A 31 -0.75 -2.23 8.59
C LYS A 31 -1.70 -2.23 9.77
N VAL A 32 -2.88 -2.82 9.59
CA VAL A 32 -3.90 -2.96 10.64
C VAL A 32 -4.27 -4.43 10.79
N PRO A 33 -4.16 -4.99 11.99
CA PRO A 33 -4.62 -6.35 12.23
C PRO A 33 -6.15 -6.41 12.18
N SER A 34 -6.70 -7.51 11.64
CA SER A 34 -8.14 -7.77 11.59
C SER A 34 -8.51 -8.99 12.44
N THR A 35 -9.66 -8.93 13.07
CA THR A 35 -10.19 -10.02 13.89
C THR A 35 -11.52 -10.56 13.37
N ALA A 36 -12.14 -9.89 12.41
CA ALA A 36 -13.45 -10.23 11.84
C ALA A 36 -13.40 -10.52 10.33
N ALA A 37 -14.50 -10.87 9.71
CA ALA A 37 -14.60 -11.02 8.26
C ALA A 37 -14.47 -9.69 7.52
N SER A 38 -14.85 -8.60 8.18
CA SER A 38 -14.69 -7.21 7.75
C SER A 38 -14.40 -6.35 8.97
N GLU A 39 -13.70 -5.24 8.77
CA GLU A 39 -13.46 -4.23 9.80
C GLU A 39 -14.08 -2.90 9.38
N ASP A 40 -14.65 -2.19 10.36
CA ASP A 40 -15.23 -0.88 10.17
C ASP A 40 -14.29 0.22 10.67
N TYR A 41 -13.97 1.14 9.79
CA TYR A 41 -13.02 2.24 10.03
C TYR A 41 -13.77 3.56 10.29
N GLY A 42 -14.76 3.54 11.18
CA GLY A 42 -15.59 4.72 11.52
C GLY A 42 -14.84 5.88 12.20
N TRP A 43 -13.56 5.66 12.57
CA TRP A 43 -12.71 6.66 13.21
C TRP A 43 -11.90 7.53 12.21
N LEU A 44 -11.96 7.23 10.92
CA LEU A 44 -11.28 8.03 9.90
C LEU A 44 -11.88 9.45 9.86
N GLY A 45 -11.03 10.46 9.72
CA GLY A 45 -11.42 11.85 9.58
C GLY A 45 -11.51 12.68 10.87
N SER A 46 -11.84 12.09 12.02
CA SER A 46 -12.08 12.83 13.25
C SER A 46 -11.16 12.40 14.39
N VAL A 47 -10.03 13.06 14.57
CA VAL A 47 -9.14 12.84 15.72
C VAL A 47 -9.29 13.98 16.72
N PRO A 48 -9.81 13.72 17.96
CA PRO A 48 -9.85 14.73 19.01
C PRO A 48 -8.44 15.26 19.33
N ARG A 49 -8.29 16.58 19.42
CA ARG A 49 -7.02 17.22 19.84
C ARG A 49 -7.16 17.88 21.19
N LEU A 50 -6.01 18.10 21.81
CA LEU A 50 -5.94 18.88 23.05
C LEU A 50 -6.47 20.28 22.80
N ARG A 51 -7.25 20.77 23.76
CA ARG A 51 -7.71 22.16 23.88
C ARG A 51 -7.52 22.63 25.33
N GLU A 52 -7.46 23.91 25.51
CA GLU A 52 -7.49 24.49 26.85
C GLU A 52 -8.79 24.07 27.57
N MET A 53 -8.66 23.65 28.80
CA MET A 53 -9.77 23.28 29.65
C MET A 53 -10.10 24.48 30.53
N ASP A 54 -11.16 25.20 30.16
CA ASP A 54 -11.76 26.24 30.99
C ASP A 54 -13.07 25.69 31.61
N GLY A 55 -13.00 25.31 32.89
CA GLY A 55 -14.09 24.69 33.60
C GLY A 55 -14.22 23.17 33.35
N GLU A 56 -15.30 22.72 32.76
CA GLU A 56 -15.60 21.30 32.56
C GLU A 56 -15.03 20.72 31.25
N ARG A 57 -14.79 19.38 31.26
CA ARG A 57 -14.43 18.65 30.03
C ARG A 57 -15.65 18.57 29.11
N ILE A 58 -15.53 19.06 27.89
CA ILE A 58 -16.54 18.93 26.86
C ILE A 58 -16.10 17.87 25.86
N PRO A 59 -16.70 16.67 25.86
CA PRO A 59 -16.41 15.62 24.88
C PRO A 59 -16.74 16.13 23.47
N GLN A 60 -15.84 15.90 22.52
CA GLN A 60 -16.13 16.15 21.11
C GLN A 60 -16.88 14.93 20.56
N LYS A 61 -18.01 15.16 19.89
CA LYS A 61 -18.66 14.12 19.10
C LYS A 61 -17.79 13.83 17.88
N LEU A 62 -17.41 12.57 17.71
CA LEU A 62 -16.78 12.10 16.49
C LEU A 62 -17.83 12.00 15.40
N MET A 63 -17.50 12.36 14.18
CA MET A 63 -18.32 12.02 13.03
C MET A 63 -18.16 10.51 12.78
N GLU A 64 -19.28 9.82 12.67
CA GLU A 64 -19.30 8.39 12.39
C GLU A 64 -19.33 8.21 10.87
N TYR A 65 -18.18 7.83 10.31
CA TYR A 65 -18.10 7.42 8.91
C TYR A 65 -18.29 5.91 8.81
N THR A 66 -18.94 5.46 7.76
CA THR A 66 -19.11 4.03 7.48
C THR A 66 -18.17 3.64 6.35
N TYR A 67 -16.98 3.21 6.70
CA TYR A 67 -16.04 2.62 5.75
C TYR A 67 -15.67 1.21 6.19
N THR A 68 -16.21 0.23 5.48
CA THR A 68 -16.04 -1.19 5.78
C THR A 68 -15.08 -1.82 4.79
N LEU A 69 -14.02 -2.46 5.29
CA LEU A 69 -13.07 -3.22 4.48
C LEU A 69 -13.22 -4.71 4.74
N LYS A 70 -13.69 -5.44 3.72
CA LYS A 70 -13.88 -6.89 3.79
C LYS A 70 -12.59 -7.63 3.47
N ASN A 71 -12.22 -8.61 4.29
CA ASN A 71 -11.10 -9.51 4.02
C ASN A 71 -11.38 -10.40 2.81
N LYS A 72 -10.36 -10.58 1.98
CA LYS A 72 -10.31 -11.53 0.86
C LYS A 72 -9.27 -12.60 1.16
N GLU A 73 -9.36 -13.72 0.47
CA GLU A 73 -8.45 -14.84 0.60
C GLU A 73 -7.58 -14.94 -0.65
N PHE A 74 -6.29 -15.13 -0.43
CA PHE A 74 -5.29 -15.23 -1.49
C PHE A 74 -4.37 -16.40 -1.17
N GLU A 75 -3.98 -17.13 -2.20
CA GLU A 75 -3.10 -18.28 -2.07
C GLU A 75 -2.13 -18.33 -3.24
N ALA A 76 -0.99 -18.96 -3.00
CA ALA A 76 -0.09 -19.39 -4.05
C ALA A 76 0.41 -20.78 -3.71
N SER A 77 0.21 -21.72 -4.62
CA SER A 77 0.56 -23.13 -4.39
C SER A 77 1.19 -23.80 -5.60
N ILE A 78 2.04 -24.78 -5.33
CA ILE A 78 2.63 -25.65 -6.34
C ILE A 78 2.27 -27.12 -6.07
N GLU A 79 2.05 -27.86 -7.14
CA GLU A 79 1.90 -29.29 -7.14
C GLU A 79 3.21 -29.96 -7.60
N VAL A 80 3.70 -30.93 -6.85
CA VAL A 80 4.91 -31.67 -7.17
C VAL A 80 4.65 -33.16 -7.07
N ARG A 81 5.00 -33.94 -8.09
CA ARG A 81 4.93 -35.41 -8.00
C ARG A 81 5.92 -35.90 -6.98
N HIS A 82 5.51 -36.89 -6.17
CA HIS A 82 6.35 -37.46 -5.13
C HIS A 82 7.67 -38.04 -5.67
N ALA A 83 7.62 -38.69 -6.83
CA ALA A 83 8.82 -39.21 -7.50
C ALA A 83 9.77 -38.10 -7.90
N ASP A 84 9.25 -37.04 -8.55
CA ASP A 84 10.05 -35.90 -9.05
C ASP A 84 10.76 -35.17 -7.89
N LEU A 85 10.09 -35.06 -6.75
CA LEU A 85 10.67 -34.44 -5.56
C LEU A 85 11.82 -35.27 -4.97
N LYS A 86 11.70 -36.62 -4.99
CA LYS A 86 12.76 -37.53 -4.52
C LYS A 86 13.95 -37.62 -5.48
N ASP A 87 13.66 -37.45 -6.77
CA ASP A 87 14.64 -37.54 -7.86
C ASP A 87 15.20 -36.17 -8.27
N ASP A 88 14.82 -35.10 -7.57
CA ASP A 88 15.27 -33.72 -7.88
C ASP A 88 16.76 -33.53 -7.59
N GLN A 89 17.59 -33.97 -8.53
CA GLN A 89 19.04 -33.85 -8.49
C GLN A 89 19.49 -32.39 -8.88
N THR A 90 18.62 -31.61 -9.48
CA THR A 90 18.92 -30.25 -9.95
C THR A 90 18.50 -29.16 -8.97
N GLY A 91 17.76 -29.52 -7.93
CA GLY A 91 17.27 -28.60 -6.91
C GLY A 91 16.29 -27.54 -7.45
N LYS A 92 15.52 -27.86 -8.51
CA LYS A 92 14.64 -26.91 -9.20
C LYS A 92 13.47 -26.41 -8.34
N TYR A 93 13.02 -27.18 -7.36
CA TYR A 93 11.88 -26.83 -6.52
C TYR A 93 12.23 -25.79 -5.45
N GLY A 94 13.48 -25.76 -4.98
CA GLY A 94 13.96 -24.73 -4.05
C GLY A 94 13.76 -23.30 -4.57
N PRO A 95 14.28 -22.95 -5.77
CA PRO A 95 14.05 -21.63 -6.38
C PRO A 95 12.58 -21.28 -6.62
N LEU A 96 11.73 -22.25 -6.99
CA LEU A 96 10.30 -22.01 -7.16
C LEU A 96 9.62 -21.62 -5.83
N VAL A 97 9.92 -22.35 -4.75
CA VAL A 97 9.37 -22.04 -3.42
C VAL A 97 9.90 -20.72 -2.89
N ARG A 98 11.16 -20.37 -3.20
CA ARG A 98 11.73 -19.05 -2.92
C ARG A 98 10.94 -17.94 -3.61
N SER A 99 10.61 -18.10 -4.88
CA SER A 99 9.79 -17.13 -5.63
C SER A 99 8.36 -17.00 -5.07
N ILE A 100 7.78 -18.08 -4.52
CA ILE A 100 6.49 -17.98 -3.79
C ILE A 100 6.67 -17.13 -2.53
N GLY A 101 7.76 -17.27 -1.79
CA GLY A 101 8.07 -16.43 -0.63
C GLY A 101 8.18 -14.94 -1.00
N GLU A 102 8.92 -14.62 -2.05
CA GLU A 102 9.03 -13.25 -2.60
C GLU A 102 7.65 -12.69 -2.97
N SER A 103 6.85 -13.46 -3.71
CA SER A 103 5.50 -13.06 -4.11
C SER A 103 4.59 -12.83 -2.91
N ALA A 104 4.63 -13.69 -1.90
CA ALA A 104 3.83 -13.53 -0.68
C ALA A 104 4.17 -12.24 0.08
N LYS A 105 5.44 -11.83 0.10
CA LYS A 105 5.90 -10.59 0.73
C LYS A 105 5.48 -9.35 -0.02
N THR A 106 5.58 -9.38 -1.35
CA THR A 106 5.33 -8.24 -2.24
C THR A 106 3.86 -8.11 -2.66
N TYR A 107 3.00 -9.08 -2.37
CA TYR A 107 1.60 -9.05 -2.78
C TYR A 107 0.83 -7.78 -2.31
N PRO A 108 1.03 -7.24 -1.09
CA PRO A 108 0.42 -5.97 -0.71
C PRO A 108 0.83 -4.78 -1.60
N ASP A 109 2.01 -4.82 -2.25
CA ASP A 109 2.40 -3.79 -3.21
C ASP A 109 1.48 -3.79 -4.43
N GLU A 110 1.13 -4.98 -4.94
CA GLU A 110 0.16 -5.13 -6.04
C GLU A 110 -1.20 -4.56 -5.64
N LEU A 111 -1.68 -4.83 -4.43
CA LEU A 111 -2.94 -4.29 -3.94
C LEU A 111 -2.93 -2.77 -3.83
N VAL A 112 -1.87 -2.18 -3.30
CA VAL A 112 -1.77 -0.74 -3.09
C VAL A 112 -1.48 -0.01 -4.40
N PHE A 113 -0.43 -0.39 -5.11
CA PHE A 113 0.02 0.34 -6.30
C PHE A 113 -0.69 -0.10 -7.58
N GLY A 114 -1.00 -1.39 -7.73
CA GLY A 114 -1.69 -1.91 -8.90
C GLY A 114 -3.21 -1.74 -8.87
N SER A 115 -3.80 -1.62 -7.67
CA SER A 115 -5.24 -1.54 -7.52
C SER A 115 -5.72 -0.24 -6.86
N LEU A 116 -5.32 0.07 -5.62
CA LEU A 116 -5.89 1.21 -4.89
C LEU A 116 -5.54 2.56 -5.53
N LEU A 117 -4.27 2.79 -5.86
CA LEU A 117 -3.83 4.07 -6.42
C LEU A 117 -4.53 4.38 -7.74
N PRO A 118 -4.53 3.51 -8.77
CA PRO A 118 -5.20 3.79 -10.03
C PRO A 118 -6.72 3.96 -9.89
N ASN A 119 -7.34 3.14 -9.03
CA ASN A 119 -8.78 3.17 -8.82
C ASN A 119 -9.23 4.26 -7.83
N GLY A 120 -8.31 5.03 -7.25
CA GLY A 120 -8.64 6.13 -6.34
C GLY A 120 -9.46 7.26 -6.97
N PHE A 121 -9.49 7.34 -8.30
CA PHE A 121 -10.31 8.30 -9.05
C PHE A 121 -11.76 7.84 -9.27
N THR A 122 -12.08 6.59 -8.92
CA THR A 122 -13.40 5.97 -9.16
C THR A 122 -13.94 5.25 -7.94
N ASN A 123 -13.12 4.90 -6.98
CA ASN A 123 -13.54 4.23 -5.75
C ASN A 123 -13.76 5.23 -4.63
N LEU A 124 -14.80 4.99 -3.85
CA LEU A 124 -15.20 5.87 -2.76
C LEU A 124 -14.26 5.77 -1.55
N ALA A 125 -13.99 6.92 -0.95
CA ALA A 125 -13.38 7.06 0.36
C ALA A 125 -14.44 7.04 1.49
N TYR A 126 -14.01 7.24 2.73
CA TYR A 126 -14.90 7.16 3.89
C TYR A 126 -15.94 8.30 3.96
N ASP A 127 -15.71 9.40 3.26
CA ASP A 127 -16.61 10.56 3.19
C ASP A 127 -17.67 10.47 2.08
N GLY A 128 -17.65 9.39 1.30
CA GLY A 128 -18.58 9.13 0.20
C GLY A 128 -18.21 9.78 -1.13
N GLN A 129 -17.09 10.52 -1.20
CA GLN A 129 -16.50 11.00 -2.45
C GLN A 129 -15.46 10.02 -2.97
N TYR A 130 -15.00 10.18 -4.21
CA TYR A 130 -13.86 9.39 -4.70
C TYR A 130 -12.60 9.73 -3.89
N PHE A 131 -11.69 8.75 -3.72
CA PHE A 131 -10.49 8.99 -2.92
C PHE A 131 -9.61 10.13 -3.45
N PHE A 132 -9.53 10.30 -4.77
CA PHE A 132 -9.00 11.50 -5.43
C PHE A 132 -10.15 12.27 -6.07
N ASP A 133 -10.54 13.35 -5.46
CA ASP A 133 -11.65 14.19 -5.93
C ASP A 133 -11.38 15.69 -5.73
N THR A 134 -12.28 16.50 -6.25
CA THR A 134 -12.18 17.98 -6.21
C THR A 134 -13.00 18.61 -5.10
N ASP A 135 -13.88 17.88 -4.45
CA ASP A 135 -14.94 18.41 -3.60
C ASP A 135 -15.15 17.66 -2.27
N HIS A 136 -14.09 17.07 -1.72
CA HIS A 136 -14.15 16.48 -0.38
C HIS A 136 -14.66 17.47 0.66
N PRO A 137 -15.71 17.14 1.44
CA PRO A 137 -16.21 18.04 2.46
C PRO A 137 -15.20 18.18 3.61
N VAL A 138 -14.99 19.41 4.09
CA VAL A 138 -14.21 19.68 5.29
C VAL A 138 -15.15 19.77 6.49
N GLY A 139 -15.49 18.61 7.06
CA GLY A 139 -16.47 18.51 8.15
C GLY A 139 -17.78 19.20 7.81
N ASN A 140 -18.34 19.97 8.77
CA ASN A 140 -19.57 20.75 8.58
C ASN A 140 -19.30 22.24 8.28
N THR A 141 -18.12 22.57 7.75
CA THR A 141 -17.74 23.99 7.53
C THR A 141 -18.34 24.59 6.26
N GLY A 142 -18.89 23.77 5.37
CA GLY A 142 -19.34 24.18 4.03
C GLY A 142 -18.18 24.43 3.03
N SER A 143 -16.95 24.19 3.46
CA SER A 143 -15.76 24.27 2.59
C SER A 143 -15.43 22.92 1.99
N THR A 144 -14.81 22.90 0.81
CA THR A 144 -14.34 21.70 0.15
C THR A 144 -12.80 21.68 0.05
N PHE A 145 -12.26 20.48 -0.06
CA PHE A 145 -10.83 20.21 -0.28
C PHE A 145 -10.68 19.40 -1.57
N SER A 146 -9.72 19.79 -2.41
CA SER A 146 -9.37 19.04 -3.62
C SER A 146 -8.00 18.39 -3.45
N ASN A 147 -7.93 17.09 -3.73
CA ASN A 147 -6.70 16.33 -3.80
C ASN A 147 -6.48 15.68 -5.18
N LYS A 148 -7.12 16.22 -6.21
CA LYS A 148 -7.07 15.74 -7.59
C LYS A 148 -6.51 16.79 -8.53
N GLY A 149 -5.64 16.36 -9.43
CA GLY A 149 -5.11 17.15 -10.53
C GLY A 149 -5.20 16.42 -11.86
N THR A 150 -4.89 17.12 -12.94
CA THR A 150 -4.92 16.60 -14.32
C THR A 150 -3.66 16.96 -15.11
N ALA A 151 -2.72 17.67 -14.50
CA ALA A 151 -1.49 18.13 -15.16
C ALA A 151 -0.39 17.05 -15.11
N ALA A 152 0.39 16.95 -16.16
CA ALA A 152 1.58 16.12 -16.21
C ALA A 152 2.58 16.55 -15.12
N LEU A 153 3.49 15.64 -14.74
CA LEU A 153 4.49 15.89 -13.72
C LEU A 153 5.50 16.96 -14.20
N ASP A 154 5.47 18.11 -13.58
CA ASP A 154 6.45 19.18 -13.73
C ASP A 154 6.63 19.96 -12.41
N ALA A 155 7.52 20.95 -12.40
CA ALA A 155 7.80 21.75 -11.21
C ALA A 155 6.57 22.53 -10.72
N THR A 156 5.69 22.96 -11.62
CA THR A 156 4.49 23.73 -11.32
C THR A 156 3.41 22.84 -10.70
N SER A 157 3.08 21.73 -11.38
CA SER A 157 2.06 20.78 -10.94
C SER A 157 2.45 20.11 -9.62
N PHE A 158 3.74 19.77 -9.45
CA PHE A 158 4.27 19.25 -8.18
C PHE A 158 4.09 20.24 -7.04
N ASN A 159 4.40 21.54 -7.24
CA ASN A 159 4.22 22.55 -6.21
C ASN A 159 2.73 22.80 -5.90
N VAL A 160 1.83 22.72 -6.90
CA VAL A 160 0.37 22.79 -6.67
C VAL A 160 -0.07 21.65 -5.78
N ALA A 161 0.32 20.41 -6.08
CA ALA A 161 0.00 19.23 -5.28
C ALA A 161 0.54 19.34 -3.84
N ARG A 162 1.79 19.77 -3.70
CA ARG A 162 2.43 19.99 -2.39
C ARG A 162 1.70 21.03 -1.56
N VAL A 163 1.31 22.16 -2.15
CA VAL A 163 0.54 23.21 -1.47
C VAL A 163 -0.85 22.70 -1.08
N ALA A 164 -1.52 21.93 -1.96
CA ALA A 164 -2.81 21.33 -1.65
C ALA A 164 -2.71 20.42 -0.41
N LEU A 165 -1.74 19.50 -0.37
CA LEU A 165 -1.53 18.62 0.79
C LEU A 165 -1.26 19.42 2.08
N LEU A 166 -0.41 20.44 2.04
CA LEU A 166 -0.10 21.25 3.22
C LEU A 166 -1.28 22.06 3.73
N LYS A 167 -2.24 22.41 2.86
CA LYS A 167 -3.49 23.10 3.21
C LYS A 167 -4.61 22.17 3.66
N ALA A 168 -4.43 20.85 3.53
CA ALA A 168 -5.45 19.87 3.90
C ALA A 168 -5.84 20.00 5.37
N LYS A 169 -7.14 19.93 5.64
CA LYS A 169 -7.73 20.10 6.96
C LYS A 169 -8.53 18.87 7.38
N ASP A 170 -8.63 18.68 8.69
CA ASP A 170 -9.52 17.69 9.29
C ASP A 170 -10.98 18.23 9.36
N ASP A 171 -11.90 17.38 9.83
CA ASP A 171 -13.32 17.72 9.98
C ASP A 171 -13.59 18.90 10.92
N PHE A 172 -12.61 19.30 11.72
CA PHE A 172 -12.67 20.44 12.61
C PHE A 172 -12.01 21.70 12.01
N GLY A 173 -11.61 21.65 10.73
CA GLY A 173 -10.96 22.74 10.02
C GLY A 173 -9.49 22.98 10.41
N ARG A 174 -8.83 22.01 11.07
CA ARG A 174 -7.44 22.12 11.54
C ARG A 174 -6.49 21.47 10.54
N PRO A 175 -5.25 21.96 10.37
CA PRO A 175 -4.26 21.35 9.48
C PRO A 175 -3.97 19.89 9.87
N VAL A 176 -4.02 18.98 8.90
CA VAL A 176 -3.67 17.55 9.07
C VAL A 176 -2.17 17.34 8.88
N ASN A 177 -1.59 18.01 7.90
CA ASN A 177 -0.22 17.80 7.45
C ASN A 177 0.71 18.88 8.03
N GLN A 178 1.10 18.77 9.29
CA GLN A 178 2.00 19.74 9.96
C GLN A 178 3.47 19.54 9.64
N GLY A 179 3.87 18.36 9.19
CA GLY A 179 5.19 18.08 8.67
C GLY A 179 5.05 17.43 7.30
N ALA A 180 6.15 17.17 6.61
CA ALA A 180 6.10 16.65 5.26
C ALA A 180 7.16 15.56 5.08
N ASP A 181 6.77 14.30 5.29
CA ASP A 181 7.47 13.17 4.69
C ASP A 181 6.77 12.84 3.37
N LEU A 182 7.08 13.65 2.34
CA LEU A 182 6.44 13.55 1.04
C LEU A 182 7.09 12.43 0.21
N ARG A 183 6.25 11.61 -0.39
CA ARG A 183 6.62 10.54 -1.31
C ARG A 183 5.96 10.81 -2.66
N LEU A 184 6.78 10.99 -3.70
CA LEU A 184 6.33 11.08 -5.08
C LEU A 184 6.28 9.67 -5.66
N ILE A 185 5.08 9.14 -5.89
CA ILE A 185 4.88 7.81 -6.46
C ILE A 185 4.63 7.94 -7.94
N ILE A 186 5.41 7.22 -8.73
CA ILE A 186 5.41 7.31 -10.19
C ILE A 186 5.52 5.93 -10.85
N PRO A 187 5.01 5.78 -12.07
CA PRO A 187 5.36 4.67 -12.96
C PRO A 187 6.82 4.79 -13.40
N VAL A 188 7.35 3.70 -13.94
CA VAL A 188 8.75 3.64 -14.42
C VAL A 188 9.02 4.68 -15.51
N ASP A 189 8.03 4.99 -16.35
CA ASP A 189 8.13 5.93 -17.47
C ASP A 189 8.44 7.38 -17.03
N LEU A 190 8.03 7.75 -15.82
CA LEU A 190 8.27 9.09 -15.27
C LEU A 190 9.57 9.22 -14.45
N LEU A 191 10.40 8.15 -14.37
CA LEU A 191 11.61 8.14 -13.55
C LEU A 191 12.53 9.34 -13.85
N SER A 192 12.91 9.51 -15.11
CA SER A 192 13.83 10.60 -15.49
C SER A 192 13.26 11.99 -15.21
N ALA A 193 11.95 12.18 -15.37
CA ALA A 193 11.30 13.45 -15.05
C ALA A 193 11.31 13.73 -13.54
N ALA A 194 11.08 12.71 -12.72
CA ALA A 194 11.12 12.81 -11.27
C ALA A 194 12.53 13.07 -10.73
N GLU A 195 13.54 12.38 -11.25
CA GLU A 195 14.96 12.61 -10.91
C GLU A 195 15.38 14.04 -11.25
N ALA A 196 15.07 14.52 -12.45
CA ALA A 196 15.34 15.89 -12.86
C ALA A 196 14.63 16.92 -11.95
N LEU A 197 13.42 16.60 -11.48
CA LEU A 197 12.63 17.46 -10.61
C LEU A 197 13.14 17.50 -9.17
N LEU A 198 13.52 16.34 -8.59
CA LEU A 198 13.75 16.20 -7.15
C LEU A 198 15.19 15.88 -6.76
N GLU A 199 16.01 15.31 -7.66
CA GLU A 199 17.38 14.88 -7.36
C GLU A 199 18.44 15.77 -8.01
N ALA A 200 18.09 16.49 -9.06
CA ALA A 200 18.99 17.48 -9.64
C ALA A 200 19.12 18.72 -8.74
N GLU A 201 20.31 19.03 -8.28
CA GLU A 201 20.58 20.20 -7.43
C GLU A 201 20.51 21.52 -8.25
N PHE A 202 20.91 21.48 -9.51
CA PHE A 202 20.89 22.63 -10.41
C PHE A 202 20.02 22.35 -11.64
N LEU A 203 19.31 23.39 -12.07
CA LEU A 203 18.57 23.38 -13.32
C LEU A 203 19.49 23.67 -14.51
N ALA A 204 18.98 23.43 -15.73
CA ALA A 204 19.66 23.83 -16.95
C ALA A 204 19.96 25.34 -16.90
N GLY A 205 21.23 25.71 -17.12
CA GLY A 205 21.71 27.09 -16.97
C GLY A 205 22.27 27.45 -15.60
N GLY A 206 22.40 26.49 -14.67
CA GLY A 206 23.11 26.66 -13.38
C GLY A 206 22.27 27.33 -12.26
N ALA A 207 20.99 27.53 -12.46
CA ALA A 207 20.09 28.02 -11.42
C ALA A 207 19.80 26.92 -10.39
N ASN A 208 19.68 27.28 -9.10
CA ASN A 208 19.33 26.34 -8.04
C ASN A 208 17.93 25.73 -8.24
N ASN A 209 17.82 24.44 -8.07
CA ASN A 209 16.52 23.76 -8.11
C ASN A 209 15.80 23.88 -6.74
N VAL A 210 14.74 24.66 -6.70
CA VAL A 210 13.94 24.88 -5.48
C VAL A 210 13.20 23.64 -5.00
N ASN A 211 13.04 22.63 -5.86
CA ASN A 211 12.37 21.35 -5.55
C ASN A 211 13.32 20.26 -5.12
N TYR A 212 14.64 20.52 -5.15
CA TYR A 212 15.65 19.55 -4.74
C TYR A 212 15.35 18.94 -3.36
N LYS A 213 15.24 17.61 -3.29
CA LYS A 213 14.96 16.82 -2.09
C LYS A 213 13.68 17.22 -1.32
N LYS A 214 12.67 17.79 -2.00
CA LYS A 214 11.39 18.14 -1.34
C LYS A 214 10.44 16.94 -1.17
N ALA A 215 10.67 15.86 -1.87
CA ALA A 215 10.00 14.57 -1.70
C ALA A 215 10.98 13.44 -2.03
N SER A 216 10.73 12.24 -1.52
CA SER A 216 11.42 11.03 -1.94
C SER A 216 10.68 10.40 -3.12
N ILE A 217 11.42 9.87 -4.09
CA ILE A 217 10.83 9.18 -5.24
C ILE A 217 10.56 7.72 -4.86
N VAL A 218 9.35 7.25 -5.17
CA VAL A 218 8.94 5.85 -5.08
C VAL A 218 8.50 5.40 -6.46
N VAL A 219 9.31 4.58 -7.10
CA VAL A 219 9.00 4.03 -8.43
C VAL A 219 8.28 2.70 -8.23
N SER A 220 7.08 2.57 -8.77
CA SER A 220 6.33 1.33 -8.69
C SER A 220 6.08 0.71 -10.07
N PRO A 221 6.63 -0.49 -10.33
CA PRO A 221 6.37 -1.22 -11.57
C PRO A 221 4.90 -1.69 -11.70
N TRP A 222 4.14 -1.68 -10.61
CA TRP A 222 2.72 -2.04 -10.60
C TRP A 222 1.82 -0.95 -11.19
N LEU A 223 2.32 0.27 -11.37
CA LEU A 223 1.60 1.34 -12.05
C LEU A 223 1.70 1.14 -13.57
N THR A 224 0.58 0.81 -14.19
CA THR A 224 0.51 0.51 -15.63
C THR A 224 0.20 1.74 -16.49
N ASP A 225 -0.30 2.82 -15.87
CA ASP A 225 -0.49 4.10 -16.54
C ASP A 225 0.83 4.86 -16.57
N THR A 226 1.25 5.32 -17.74
CA THR A 226 2.57 5.93 -17.97
C THR A 226 2.66 7.40 -17.57
N ASN A 227 1.53 8.06 -17.32
CA ASN A 227 1.45 9.50 -17.13
C ASN A 227 0.96 9.93 -15.74
N ASN A 228 0.19 9.06 -15.08
CA ASN A 228 -0.37 9.37 -13.76
C ASN A 228 0.72 9.38 -12.69
N TRP A 229 0.63 10.31 -11.78
CA TRP A 229 1.54 10.43 -10.66
C TRP A 229 0.81 10.81 -9.37
N TYR A 230 1.41 10.48 -8.24
CA TYR A 230 0.79 10.67 -6.95
C TYR A 230 1.77 11.26 -5.96
N LEU A 231 1.30 12.17 -5.11
CA LEU A 231 2.09 12.74 -4.02
C LEU A 231 1.44 12.39 -2.69
N ILE A 232 2.18 11.74 -1.82
CA ILE A 232 1.69 11.22 -0.55
C ILE A 232 2.49 11.80 0.61
N ASN A 233 1.81 12.19 1.68
CA ASN A 233 2.44 12.47 2.95
C ASN A 233 2.41 11.21 3.84
N ALA A 234 3.56 10.58 4.00
CA ALA A 234 3.73 9.36 4.80
C ALA A 234 3.91 9.62 6.30
N GLN A 235 3.92 10.89 6.74
CA GLN A 235 4.12 11.24 8.14
C GLN A 235 2.95 10.81 9.02
N GLY A 236 3.28 10.35 10.23
CA GLY A 236 2.32 9.99 11.26
C GLY A 236 1.93 8.50 11.25
N VAL A 237 1.13 8.10 12.23
CA VAL A 237 0.75 6.71 12.46
C VAL A 237 -0.23 6.21 11.38
N ILE A 238 -1.17 7.07 10.97
CA ILE A 238 -2.16 6.74 9.96
C ILE A 238 -1.71 7.34 8.64
N LYS A 239 -1.44 6.47 7.69
CA LYS A 239 -1.06 6.81 6.32
C LYS A 239 -2.30 6.83 5.40
N PRO A 240 -2.16 7.30 4.15
CA PRO A 240 -3.28 7.39 3.21
C PRO A 240 -3.94 6.06 2.86
N PHE A 241 -3.19 4.95 2.96
CA PHE A 241 -3.72 3.62 2.68
C PHE A 241 -3.65 2.73 3.92
N ILE A 242 -4.48 1.70 3.94
CA ILE A 242 -4.56 0.68 4.98
C ILE A 242 -4.32 -0.67 4.33
N VAL A 243 -3.41 -1.46 4.87
CA VAL A 243 -3.28 -2.89 4.57
C VAL A 243 -3.78 -3.64 5.79
N GLN A 244 -4.93 -4.28 5.63
CA GLN A 244 -5.59 -5.07 6.65
C GLN A 244 -5.13 -6.51 6.53
N GLU A 245 -4.58 -7.07 7.60
CA GLU A 245 -4.15 -8.46 7.65
C GLU A 245 -4.90 -9.19 8.75
N ARG A 246 -5.62 -10.26 8.37
CA ARG A 246 -6.31 -11.14 9.32
C ARG A 246 -5.50 -12.37 9.65
N GLU A 247 -4.91 -12.99 8.62
CA GLU A 247 -4.20 -14.26 8.77
C GLU A 247 -3.12 -14.37 7.70
N PHE A 248 -1.98 -14.88 8.10
CA PHE A 248 -0.91 -15.22 7.19
C PHE A 248 -0.34 -16.57 7.58
N ILE A 249 -0.45 -17.55 6.69
CA ILE A 249 0.17 -18.85 6.80
C ILE A 249 1.33 -18.88 5.80
N PRO A 250 2.56 -18.71 6.28
CA PRO A 250 3.71 -18.53 5.38
C PRO A 250 4.00 -19.77 4.56
N PHE A 251 3.80 -20.96 5.12
CA PHE A 251 4.09 -22.18 4.41
C PHE A 251 3.19 -23.35 4.89
N GLU A 252 2.45 -23.90 3.95
CA GLU A 252 1.66 -25.10 4.14
C GLU A 252 2.18 -26.23 3.25
N ALA A 253 2.07 -27.47 3.74
CA ALA A 253 2.47 -28.64 2.98
C ALA A 253 1.44 -29.76 3.15
N LEU A 254 1.01 -30.33 2.05
CA LEU A 254 0.20 -31.55 2.01
C LEU A 254 1.05 -32.66 1.38
N GLU A 255 1.55 -33.55 2.21
CA GLU A 255 2.58 -34.52 1.87
C GLU A 255 2.17 -35.97 2.16
N GLU A 256 3.16 -36.86 2.37
CA GLU A 256 2.98 -38.26 2.70
C GLU A 256 2.06 -38.43 3.91
N GLY A 257 1.07 -39.33 3.78
CA GLY A 257 -0.01 -39.52 4.76
C GLY A 257 -1.31 -38.81 4.41
N SER A 258 -1.30 -37.90 3.44
CA SER A 258 -2.52 -37.26 2.93
C SER A 258 -3.27 -38.13 1.92
N SER A 259 -4.57 -37.91 1.75
CA SER A 259 -5.40 -38.57 0.75
C SER A 259 -4.89 -38.33 -0.68
N GLU A 260 -4.44 -37.13 -0.99
CA GLU A 260 -3.92 -36.78 -2.31
C GLU A 260 -2.61 -37.53 -2.62
N ASN A 261 -1.71 -37.59 -1.65
CA ASN A 261 -0.49 -38.39 -1.84
C ASN A 261 -0.79 -39.87 -1.97
N TRP A 262 -1.77 -40.40 -1.23
CA TRP A 262 -2.16 -41.81 -1.35
C TRP A 262 -2.69 -42.16 -2.75
N TRP A 263 -3.65 -41.37 -3.24
CA TRP A 263 -4.33 -41.63 -4.51
C TRP A 263 -3.54 -41.20 -5.75
N ARG A 264 -2.84 -40.05 -5.67
CA ARG A 264 -2.24 -39.41 -6.84
C ARG A 264 -0.72 -39.31 -6.82
N LYS A 265 -0.08 -39.71 -5.69
CA LYS A 265 1.38 -39.56 -5.48
C LYS A 265 1.86 -38.10 -5.74
N LYS A 266 1.12 -37.15 -5.23
CA LYS A 266 1.41 -35.72 -5.36
C LYS A 266 1.56 -35.10 -3.98
N ASN A 267 2.46 -34.11 -3.90
CA ASN A 267 2.65 -33.25 -2.77
C ASN A 267 2.28 -31.82 -3.18
N TYR A 268 1.78 -31.04 -2.23
CA TYR A 268 1.41 -29.65 -2.45
C TYR A 268 2.13 -28.80 -1.42
N TYR A 269 2.63 -27.65 -1.88
CA TYR A 269 3.30 -26.65 -1.06
C TYR A 269 2.76 -25.30 -1.42
N GLY A 270 2.44 -24.46 -0.43
CA GLY A 270 1.84 -23.18 -0.70
C GLY A 270 1.89 -22.24 0.49
N THR A 271 1.39 -21.05 0.25
CA THR A 271 1.18 -19.98 1.23
C THR A 271 -0.26 -19.49 1.15
N TYR A 272 -0.76 -18.98 2.24
CA TYR A 272 -2.11 -18.42 2.33
C TYR A 272 -2.06 -17.09 3.07
N TRP A 273 -2.71 -16.09 2.50
CA TRP A 273 -2.88 -14.79 3.12
C TRP A 273 -4.35 -14.36 3.06
N ARG A 274 -4.87 -13.91 4.19
CA ARG A 274 -6.21 -13.38 4.31
C ARG A 274 -6.14 -11.95 4.79
N GLY A 275 -6.62 -11.03 3.97
CA GLY A 275 -6.55 -9.60 4.23
C GLY A 275 -7.15 -8.80 3.09
N ASN A 276 -6.91 -7.52 3.08
CA ASN A 276 -7.24 -6.63 1.97
C ASN A 276 -6.47 -5.30 2.13
N ALA A 277 -6.52 -4.48 1.09
CA ALA A 277 -6.06 -3.11 1.18
C ALA A 277 -7.22 -2.14 0.90
N GLY A 278 -7.19 -0.98 1.52
CA GLY A 278 -8.25 0.02 1.45
C GLY A 278 -7.75 1.44 1.65
N TYR A 279 -8.68 2.39 1.48
CA TYR A 279 -8.38 3.80 1.62
C TYR A 279 -8.41 4.23 3.09
N GLY A 280 -7.44 5.04 3.49
CA GLY A 280 -7.36 5.71 4.76
C GLY A 280 -7.65 7.20 4.63
N LEU A 281 -6.69 8.05 5.01
CA LEU A 281 -6.85 9.50 5.01
C LEU A 281 -6.55 10.12 3.64
N PHE A 282 -7.58 10.50 2.89
CA PHE A 282 -7.43 11.19 1.59
C PHE A 282 -6.72 12.55 1.73
N GLN A 283 -6.80 13.21 2.89
CA GLN A 283 -6.11 14.47 3.17
C GLN A 283 -4.57 14.37 3.08
N LYS A 284 -4.04 13.15 3.06
CA LYS A 284 -2.60 12.87 2.97
C LYS A 284 -2.14 12.40 1.59
N ALA A 285 -3.05 12.33 0.63
CA ALA A 285 -2.75 11.90 -0.72
C ALA A 285 -3.26 12.89 -1.75
N TYR A 286 -2.51 13.07 -2.83
CA TYR A 286 -2.89 13.83 -4.01
C TYR A 286 -2.62 12.97 -5.24
N GLY A 287 -3.58 12.89 -6.17
CA GLY A 287 -3.45 12.13 -7.40
C GLY A 287 -3.63 13.02 -8.64
N ALA A 288 -2.77 12.88 -9.62
CA ALA A 288 -2.90 13.50 -10.93
C ALA A 288 -3.33 12.46 -11.97
N LEU A 289 -4.53 12.62 -12.51
CA LEU A 289 -5.07 11.84 -13.62
C LEU A 289 -4.76 12.59 -14.91
N VAL A 290 -3.69 12.20 -15.58
CA VAL A 290 -3.20 12.85 -16.79
C VAL A 290 -3.81 12.18 -18.02
N ALA A 291 -4.43 12.97 -18.89
CA ALA A 291 -5.09 12.48 -20.11
C ALA A 291 -4.09 12.16 -21.22
#